data_3bf3d59cf5d8044c95ef4f0c673b685c
#
_entry.id   3bf3d59cf5d8044c95ef4f0c673b685c
#
_cell.length_a   1.000
_cell.length_b   1.000
_cell.length_c   1.000
_cell.angle_alpha   90.00
_cell.angle_beta   90.00
_cell.angle_gamma   90.00
#
_symmetry.space_group_name_H-M   'P 1'
#
loop_
_entity.id
_entity.type
_entity.pdbx_description
1 polymer ?
#
loop_
_entity_poly.entity_id
_entity_poly.type
_entity_poly.pdbx_seq_one_letter_code
_entity_poly.pdbx_strand_id
1 'polypeptide(L)'
;MQNGLFRTDDGKNHFVTFALISSLFFLWALCNGMIDVMDKHFQELLHLNKRQSAWVQFAHYLGYFLMALPAGWLARRLGYKGGIISGLLLVALGCLWFIPATGIKEFWAFLAGVCVISMGLTFLETVANPYTTVLGAPQLAAVRINIAQICNGVGWILGPIIGGLFFYSKDGAEAAQETLWIPYAYIAGAVLVLSLVFAKAKIPDIETQDIYHLDDSTSNVSKSIWSHGHFSGAVIAQFLYVACQAGIFGFFIFYIVEDVQAIPESMKSSWLLGGESGSVIRDGQRFISEQGATKLLAYIGFALFLLGRFTGAGILRKISAHKVLGTYALANSILMVLIVLKLGWVSLAALFLSFFFMSIMFPTIFALGIHGLGQKAKVASSFIVMAIMGGALMPKLMGHIGDLHGMSVGFSVPAVCFLVVALYGFFWQRLSGSDIAPTADLNRGH
;
A
#
# COMPACT_ATOMS: atom_id res chain seq x y z
N MET A 1 -11.48 -12.29 -30.98
CA MET A 1 -12.24 -12.40 -29.72
C MET A 1 -12.03 -11.13 -28.92
N GLN A 2 -13.10 -10.44 -28.50
CA GLN A 2 -12.95 -9.18 -27.74
C GLN A 2 -12.40 -9.51 -26.35
N ASN A 3 -11.09 -9.36 -26.15
CA ASN A 3 -10.43 -9.50 -24.87
C ASN A 3 -10.86 -8.33 -23.95
N GLY A 4 -11.93 -8.55 -23.18
CA GLY A 4 -12.46 -7.53 -22.27
C GLY A 4 -11.67 -7.42 -20.97
N LEU A 5 -11.74 -6.25 -20.33
CA LEU A 5 -11.08 -5.98 -19.04
C LEU A 5 -11.42 -7.05 -17.97
N PHE A 6 -12.65 -7.60 -18.00
CA PHE A 6 -13.17 -8.56 -17.04
C PHE A 6 -13.66 -9.85 -17.71
N ARG A 7 -13.19 -10.14 -18.94
CA ARG A 7 -13.54 -11.37 -19.66
C ARG A 7 -12.30 -12.22 -19.83
N THR A 8 -12.40 -13.47 -19.46
CA THR A 8 -11.40 -14.52 -19.73
C THR A 8 -11.58 -15.07 -21.14
N ASP A 9 -10.61 -15.83 -21.63
CA ASP A 9 -10.61 -16.38 -23.00
C ASP A 9 -11.77 -17.35 -23.27
N ASP A 10 -12.34 -17.93 -22.19
CA ASP A 10 -13.58 -18.75 -22.23
C ASP A 10 -14.88 -17.92 -22.35
N GLY A 11 -14.77 -16.59 -22.50
CA GLY A 11 -15.87 -15.67 -22.70
C GLY A 11 -16.66 -15.29 -21.43
N LYS A 12 -16.32 -15.86 -20.28
CA LYS A 12 -17.00 -15.55 -19.00
C LYS A 12 -16.65 -14.15 -18.49
N ASN A 13 -17.67 -13.48 -17.97
CA ASN A 13 -17.51 -12.15 -17.37
C ASN A 13 -17.34 -12.27 -15.84
N HIS A 14 -16.23 -11.78 -15.33
CA HIS A 14 -15.86 -11.82 -13.91
C HIS A 14 -16.00 -10.48 -13.18
N PHE A 15 -16.77 -9.52 -13.72
CA PHE A 15 -16.94 -8.20 -13.11
C PHE A 15 -17.45 -8.26 -11.67
N VAL A 16 -18.44 -9.11 -11.37
CA VAL A 16 -18.99 -9.26 -10.00
C VAL A 16 -17.92 -9.79 -9.05
N THR A 17 -17.17 -10.81 -9.49
CA THR A 17 -16.05 -11.35 -8.71
C THR A 17 -14.98 -10.28 -8.46
N PHE A 18 -14.65 -9.49 -9.48
CA PHE A 18 -13.72 -8.38 -9.36
C PHE A 18 -14.21 -7.31 -8.37
N ALA A 19 -15.49 -6.93 -8.41
CA ALA A 19 -16.06 -5.97 -7.47
C ALA A 19 -16.01 -6.47 -6.02
N LEU A 20 -16.31 -7.77 -5.79
CA LEU A 20 -16.16 -8.39 -4.47
C LEU A 20 -14.70 -8.37 -4.00
N ILE A 21 -13.74 -8.71 -4.86
CA ILE A 21 -12.31 -8.65 -4.51
C ILE A 21 -11.88 -7.21 -4.22
N SER A 22 -12.39 -6.24 -4.98
CA SER A 22 -12.08 -4.81 -4.74
C SER A 22 -12.54 -4.32 -3.37
N SER A 23 -13.61 -4.90 -2.80
CA SER A 23 -14.02 -4.60 -1.42
C SER A 23 -13.01 -5.04 -0.36
N LEU A 24 -12.19 -6.06 -0.64
CA LEU A 24 -11.11 -6.48 0.25
C LEU A 24 -9.99 -5.44 0.32
N PHE A 25 -9.69 -4.76 -0.78
CA PHE A 25 -8.72 -3.66 -0.81
C PHE A 25 -9.20 -2.44 -0.03
N PHE A 26 -10.51 -2.17 -0.07
CA PHE A 26 -11.13 -1.15 0.77
C PHE A 26 -10.99 -1.50 2.25
N LEU A 27 -11.39 -2.72 2.65
CA LEU A 27 -11.28 -3.21 4.02
C LEU A 27 -9.83 -3.17 4.52
N TRP A 28 -8.90 -3.63 3.69
CA TRP A 28 -7.47 -3.62 3.98
C TRP A 28 -6.99 -2.21 4.34
N ALA A 29 -7.33 -1.22 3.52
CA ALA A 29 -6.89 0.15 3.73
C ALA A 29 -7.61 0.83 4.91
N LEU A 30 -8.88 0.50 5.13
CA LEU A 30 -9.64 0.97 6.29
C LEU A 30 -8.96 0.54 7.60
N CYS A 31 -8.62 -0.75 7.72
CA CYS A 31 -7.95 -1.29 8.91
C CYS A 31 -6.56 -0.65 9.11
N ASN A 32 -5.77 -0.52 8.04
CA ASN A 32 -4.44 0.09 8.13
C ASN A 32 -4.51 1.56 8.56
N GLY A 33 -5.41 2.36 7.95
CA GLY A 33 -5.60 3.76 8.31
C GLY A 33 -6.05 3.97 9.75
N MET A 34 -6.78 3.02 10.33
CA MET A 34 -7.14 3.05 11.75
C MET A 34 -5.95 2.74 12.67
N ILE A 35 -5.03 1.85 12.26
CA ILE A 35 -3.81 1.53 13.04
C ILE A 35 -2.94 2.78 13.22
N ASP A 36 -2.80 3.60 12.18
CA ASP A 36 -2.00 4.82 12.25
C ASP A 36 -2.56 5.85 13.26
N VAL A 37 -3.89 6.00 13.32
CA VAL A 37 -4.55 6.88 14.31
C VAL A 37 -4.45 6.31 15.71
N MET A 38 -4.57 5.00 15.85
CA MET A 38 -4.45 4.30 17.12
C MET A 38 -3.05 4.43 17.73
N ASP A 39 -2.00 4.45 16.92
CA ASP A 39 -0.62 4.63 17.37
C ASP A 39 -0.49 5.94 18.18
N LYS A 40 -0.99 7.05 17.65
CA LYS A 40 -1.01 8.34 18.34
C LYS A 40 -1.88 8.31 19.60
N HIS A 41 -3.05 7.67 19.53
CA HIS A 41 -3.94 7.54 20.68
C HIS A 41 -3.27 6.77 21.83
N PHE A 42 -2.57 5.66 21.57
CA PHE A 42 -1.80 4.94 22.58
C PHE A 42 -0.66 5.77 23.15
N GLN A 43 0.00 6.58 22.34
CA GLN A 43 1.04 7.47 22.82
C GLN A 43 0.51 8.44 23.87
N GLU A 44 -0.66 9.02 23.63
CA GLU A 44 -1.30 9.96 24.57
C GLU A 44 -1.85 9.24 25.81
N LEU A 45 -2.57 8.13 25.63
CA LEU A 45 -3.28 7.41 26.69
C LEU A 45 -2.34 6.73 27.69
N LEU A 46 -1.29 6.06 27.18
CA LEU A 46 -0.35 5.29 27.99
C LEU A 46 0.93 6.08 28.31
N HIS A 47 0.94 7.39 28.00
CA HIS A 47 2.11 8.27 28.18
C HIS A 47 3.39 7.69 27.57
N LEU A 48 3.26 7.05 26.40
CA LEU A 48 4.39 6.40 25.73
C LEU A 48 5.30 7.47 25.08
N ASN A 49 6.59 7.25 25.14
CA ASN A 49 7.51 8.02 24.33
C ASN A 49 7.48 7.55 22.85
N LYS A 50 8.01 8.38 21.93
CA LYS A 50 8.03 8.06 20.48
C LYS A 50 8.65 6.71 20.14
N ARG A 51 9.67 6.28 20.92
CA ARG A 51 10.34 5.00 20.73
C ARG A 51 9.45 3.82 21.13
N GLN A 52 8.64 3.99 22.18
CA GLN A 52 7.68 2.96 22.62
C GLN A 52 6.50 2.86 21.66
N SER A 53 5.97 3.99 21.20
CA SER A 53 4.89 4.06 20.21
C SER A 53 5.28 3.33 18.89
N ALA A 54 6.53 3.42 18.47
CA ALA A 54 7.01 2.72 17.28
C ALA A 54 6.84 1.17 17.32
N TRP A 55 6.56 0.58 18.50
CA TRP A 55 6.23 -0.85 18.59
C TRP A 55 4.91 -1.21 17.92
N VAL A 56 3.97 -0.27 17.77
CA VAL A 56 2.72 -0.50 17.02
C VAL A 56 3.03 -0.80 15.56
N GLN A 57 3.86 0.04 14.93
CA GLN A 57 4.30 -0.18 13.55
C GLN A 57 5.15 -1.46 13.43
N PHE A 58 5.99 -1.74 14.42
CA PHE A 58 6.75 -2.99 14.44
C PHE A 58 5.83 -4.22 14.50
N ALA A 59 4.81 -4.24 15.37
CA ALA A 59 3.84 -5.32 15.48
C ALA A 59 3.06 -5.50 14.16
N HIS A 60 2.69 -4.39 13.50
CA HIS A 60 2.06 -4.40 12.20
C HIS A 60 2.94 -5.10 11.14
N TYR A 61 4.17 -4.62 10.93
CA TYR A 61 5.08 -5.21 9.94
C TYR A 61 5.53 -6.63 10.30
N LEU A 62 5.61 -6.96 11.60
CA LEU A 62 5.87 -8.32 12.06
C LEU A 62 4.75 -9.28 11.63
N GLY A 63 3.49 -8.85 11.75
CA GLY A 63 2.33 -9.61 11.25
C GLY A 63 2.46 -9.90 9.75
N TYR A 64 2.86 -8.91 8.97
CA TYR A 64 3.13 -9.07 7.52
C TYR A 64 4.23 -10.09 7.26
N PHE A 65 5.35 -9.95 7.94
CA PHE A 65 6.49 -10.84 7.76
C PHE A 65 6.16 -12.30 8.10
N LEU A 66 5.53 -12.51 9.26
CA LEU A 66 5.21 -13.86 9.76
C LEU A 66 4.18 -14.59 8.88
N MET A 67 3.17 -13.86 8.36
CA MET A 67 2.05 -14.48 7.66
C MET A 67 2.20 -14.53 6.14
N ALA A 68 3.11 -13.77 5.53
CA ALA A 68 3.22 -13.72 4.06
C ALA A 68 3.44 -15.11 3.42
N LEU A 69 4.39 -15.89 3.92
CA LEU A 69 4.69 -17.23 3.40
C LEU A 69 3.60 -18.27 3.74
N PRO A 70 3.10 -18.36 5.01
CA PRO A 70 1.98 -19.22 5.34
C PRO A 70 0.73 -18.94 4.50
N ALA A 71 0.43 -17.65 4.24
CA ALA A 71 -0.70 -17.24 3.40
C ALA A 71 -0.59 -17.78 1.96
N GLY A 72 0.58 -17.64 1.33
CA GLY A 72 0.80 -18.15 -0.03
C GLY A 72 0.73 -19.68 -0.10
N TRP A 73 1.27 -20.36 0.91
CA TRP A 73 1.20 -21.82 0.99
C TRP A 73 -0.25 -22.32 1.17
N LEU A 74 -1.01 -21.69 2.06
CA LEU A 74 -2.40 -22.06 2.29
C LEU A 74 -3.30 -21.72 1.10
N ALA A 75 -3.04 -20.59 0.42
CA ALA A 75 -3.74 -20.20 -0.81
C ALA A 75 -3.54 -21.21 -1.95
N ARG A 76 -2.38 -21.84 -2.04
CA ARG A 76 -2.16 -22.97 -2.98
C ARG A 76 -3.06 -24.17 -2.68
N ARG A 77 -3.24 -24.51 -1.39
CA ARG A 77 -4.03 -25.68 -0.97
C ARG A 77 -5.53 -25.44 -1.01
N LEU A 78 -5.98 -24.27 -0.58
CA LEU A 78 -7.41 -23.95 -0.41
C LEU A 78 -7.99 -23.17 -1.61
N GLY A 79 -7.15 -22.81 -2.59
CA GLY A 79 -7.55 -21.93 -3.69
C GLY A 79 -7.74 -20.47 -3.24
N TYR A 80 -8.14 -19.61 -4.17
CA TYR A 80 -8.35 -18.18 -3.89
C TYR A 80 -9.47 -17.95 -2.87
N LYS A 81 -10.60 -18.66 -3.01
CA LYS A 81 -11.76 -18.52 -2.10
C LYS A 81 -11.41 -18.88 -0.67
N GLY A 82 -10.76 -20.04 -0.47
CA GLY A 82 -10.36 -20.51 0.84
C GLY A 82 -9.34 -19.57 1.50
N GLY A 83 -8.39 -19.06 0.73
CA GLY A 83 -7.42 -18.08 1.20
C GLY A 83 -8.09 -16.79 1.68
N ILE A 84 -9.04 -16.23 0.91
CA ILE A 84 -9.77 -15.01 1.29
C ILE A 84 -10.53 -15.22 2.60
N ILE A 85 -11.30 -16.33 2.72
CA ILE A 85 -12.08 -16.62 3.92
C ILE A 85 -11.14 -16.76 5.14
N SER A 86 -10.01 -17.46 5.01
CA SER A 86 -9.03 -17.60 6.08
C SER A 86 -8.46 -16.24 6.53
N GLY A 87 -8.14 -15.36 5.58
CA GLY A 87 -7.67 -14.01 5.88
C GLY A 87 -8.72 -13.16 6.60
N LEU A 88 -9.98 -13.20 6.14
CA LEU A 88 -11.08 -12.48 6.77
C LEU A 88 -11.34 -12.96 8.20
N LEU A 89 -11.34 -14.28 8.43
CA LEU A 89 -11.50 -14.84 9.77
C LEU A 89 -10.37 -14.43 10.71
N LEU A 90 -9.14 -14.35 10.21
CA LEU A 90 -7.99 -13.91 11.00
C LEU A 90 -8.07 -12.41 11.33
N VAL A 91 -8.51 -11.56 10.39
CA VAL A 91 -8.81 -10.14 10.67
C VAL A 91 -9.88 -10.01 11.73
N ALA A 92 -11.00 -10.77 11.60
CA ALA A 92 -12.08 -10.75 12.59
C ALA A 92 -11.58 -11.17 13.99
N LEU A 93 -10.76 -12.23 14.06
CA LEU A 93 -10.15 -12.67 15.32
C LEU A 93 -9.29 -11.57 15.96
N GLY A 94 -8.43 -10.93 15.18
CA GLY A 94 -7.61 -9.83 15.66
C GLY A 94 -8.42 -8.62 16.12
N CYS A 95 -9.50 -8.28 15.41
CA CYS A 95 -10.41 -7.20 15.82
C CYS A 95 -11.18 -7.57 17.11
N LEU A 96 -11.68 -8.80 17.23
CA LEU A 96 -12.37 -9.27 18.44
C LEU A 96 -11.42 -9.35 19.66
N TRP A 97 -10.13 -9.55 19.43
CA TRP A 97 -9.14 -9.55 20.50
C TRP A 97 -9.05 -8.19 21.22
N PHE A 98 -9.42 -7.09 20.57
CA PHE A 98 -9.46 -5.78 21.23
C PHE A 98 -10.47 -5.71 22.39
N ILE A 99 -11.49 -6.58 22.42
CA ILE A 99 -12.46 -6.64 23.54
C ILE A 99 -11.74 -7.04 24.85
N PRO A 100 -11.10 -8.23 24.96
CA PRO A 100 -10.34 -8.57 26.16
C PRO A 100 -9.11 -7.67 26.36
N ALA A 101 -8.44 -7.20 25.29
CA ALA A 101 -7.27 -6.32 25.40
C ALA A 101 -7.61 -4.99 26.10
N THR A 102 -8.79 -4.43 25.84
CA THR A 102 -9.29 -3.24 26.55
C THR A 102 -9.48 -3.49 28.05
N GLY A 103 -9.88 -4.71 28.43
CA GLY A 103 -9.99 -5.10 29.86
C GLY A 103 -8.63 -5.35 30.52
N ILE A 104 -7.66 -5.90 29.80
CA ILE A 104 -6.28 -6.15 30.26
C ILE A 104 -5.53 -4.84 30.52
N LYS A 105 -5.78 -3.79 29.71
CA LYS A 105 -5.18 -2.44 29.80
C LYS A 105 -3.65 -2.40 29.69
N GLU A 106 -3.02 -3.45 29.17
CA GLU A 106 -1.59 -3.57 28.98
C GLU A 106 -1.22 -3.34 27.50
N PHE A 107 -0.15 -2.59 27.26
CA PHE A 107 0.26 -2.23 25.89
C PHE A 107 0.52 -3.45 25.00
N TRP A 108 1.13 -4.53 25.54
CA TRP A 108 1.39 -5.75 24.78
C TRP A 108 0.12 -6.44 24.25
N ALA A 109 -1.01 -6.33 24.97
CA ALA A 109 -2.28 -6.92 24.54
C ALA A 109 -2.81 -6.23 23.28
N PHE A 110 -2.67 -4.91 23.18
CA PHE A 110 -3.01 -4.15 21.97
C PHE A 110 -2.05 -4.48 20.81
N LEU A 111 -0.75 -4.58 21.07
CA LEU A 111 0.24 -4.99 20.06
C LEU A 111 -0.07 -6.36 19.47
N ALA A 112 -0.50 -7.31 20.30
CA ALA A 112 -0.92 -8.63 19.85
C ALA A 112 -2.14 -8.54 18.91
N GLY A 113 -3.13 -7.71 19.24
CA GLY A 113 -4.29 -7.45 18.38
C GLY A 113 -3.90 -6.87 17.02
N VAL A 114 -3.05 -5.83 17.01
CA VAL A 114 -2.50 -5.24 15.78
C VAL A 114 -1.77 -6.28 14.94
N CYS A 115 -0.92 -7.10 15.57
CA CYS A 115 -0.17 -8.14 14.88
C CYS A 115 -1.12 -9.17 14.21
N VAL A 116 -2.15 -9.65 14.91
CA VAL A 116 -3.11 -10.61 14.38
C VAL A 116 -3.96 -10.02 13.25
N ILE A 117 -4.44 -8.76 13.40
CA ILE A 117 -5.12 -8.05 12.30
C ILE A 117 -4.20 -8.01 11.08
N SER A 118 -2.95 -7.60 11.26
CA SER A 118 -1.96 -7.48 10.19
C SER A 118 -1.63 -8.81 9.53
N MET A 119 -1.60 -9.92 10.28
CA MET A 119 -1.51 -11.26 9.72
C MET A 119 -2.69 -11.56 8.78
N GLY A 120 -3.92 -11.21 9.18
CA GLY A 120 -5.11 -11.37 8.35
C GLY A 120 -5.08 -10.50 7.10
N LEU A 121 -4.67 -9.23 7.23
CA LEU A 121 -4.53 -8.30 6.11
C LEU A 121 -3.47 -8.78 5.11
N THR A 122 -2.34 -9.31 5.60
CA THR A 122 -1.30 -9.93 4.76
C THR A 122 -1.85 -11.09 3.96
N PHE A 123 -2.69 -11.91 4.60
CA PHE A 123 -3.34 -13.04 3.95
C PHE A 123 -4.23 -12.56 2.79
N LEU A 124 -5.08 -11.55 3.04
CA LEU A 124 -5.94 -10.97 2.03
C LEU A 124 -5.11 -10.38 0.88
N GLU A 125 -4.05 -9.66 1.17
CA GLU A 125 -3.20 -9.03 0.16
C GLU A 125 -2.45 -10.06 -0.70
N THR A 126 -1.92 -11.11 -0.08
CA THR A 126 -1.23 -12.21 -0.77
C THR A 126 -2.16 -12.95 -1.75
N VAL A 127 -3.47 -13.01 -1.45
CA VAL A 127 -4.46 -13.73 -2.25
C VAL A 127 -5.20 -12.81 -3.23
N ALA A 128 -5.65 -11.63 -2.79
CA ALA A 128 -6.46 -10.73 -3.62
C ALA A 128 -5.66 -10.10 -4.76
N ASN A 129 -4.41 -9.72 -4.53
CA ASN A 129 -3.57 -9.13 -5.57
C ASN A 129 -3.41 -10.06 -6.80
N PRO A 130 -2.90 -11.31 -6.67
CA PRO A 130 -2.80 -12.20 -7.83
C PRO A 130 -4.16 -12.54 -8.41
N TYR A 131 -5.20 -12.64 -7.58
CA TYR A 131 -6.52 -12.98 -8.09
C TYR A 131 -7.10 -11.88 -9.00
N THR A 132 -6.89 -10.60 -8.71
CA THR A 132 -7.29 -9.51 -9.62
C THR A 132 -6.60 -9.61 -10.97
N THR A 133 -5.38 -10.13 -11.03
CA THR A 133 -4.62 -10.22 -12.30
C THR A 133 -5.13 -11.32 -13.23
N VAL A 134 -5.83 -12.33 -12.71
CA VAL A 134 -6.34 -13.47 -13.50
C VAL A 134 -7.80 -13.34 -13.94
N LEU A 135 -8.53 -12.32 -13.48
CA LEU A 135 -9.96 -12.11 -13.77
C LEU A 135 -10.25 -11.55 -15.18
N GLY A 136 -9.35 -11.70 -16.14
CA GLY A 136 -9.50 -11.25 -17.52
C GLY A 136 -8.20 -11.34 -18.30
N ALA A 137 -8.10 -10.66 -19.44
CA ALA A 137 -6.94 -10.72 -20.33
C ALA A 137 -5.62 -10.42 -19.58
N PRO A 138 -4.55 -11.24 -19.74
CA PRO A 138 -3.26 -11.08 -19.03
C PRO A 138 -2.62 -9.70 -19.25
N GLN A 139 -2.73 -9.13 -20.45
CA GLN A 139 -2.18 -7.82 -20.82
C GLN A 139 -2.80 -6.67 -20.00
N LEU A 140 -4.02 -6.85 -19.48
CA LEU A 140 -4.74 -5.89 -18.65
C LEU A 140 -4.60 -6.15 -17.14
N ALA A 141 -3.73 -7.06 -16.72
CA ALA A 141 -3.53 -7.41 -15.31
C ALA A 141 -3.16 -6.18 -14.46
N ALA A 142 -2.19 -5.36 -14.92
CA ALA A 142 -1.78 -4.14 -14.24
C ALA A 142 -2.91 -3.09 -14.18
N VAL A 143 -3.76 -3.02 -15.18
CA VAL A 143 -4.94 -2.13 -15.17
C VAL A 143 -5.94 -2.57 -14.10
N ARG A 144 -6.27 -3.88 -14.06
CA ARG A 144 -7.23 -4.42 -13.10
C ARG A 144 -6.79 -4.21 -11.65
N ILE A 145 -5.56 -4.56 -11.32
CA ILE A 145 -5.06 -4.38 -9.95
C ILE A 145 -5.02 -2.90 -9.56
N ASN A 146 -4.69 -1.99 -10.46
CA ASN A 146 -4.72 -0.54 -10.21
C ASN A 146 -6.16 -0.03 -10.00
N ILE A 147 -7.15 -0.54 -10.75
CA ILE A 147 -8.56 -0.20 -10.52
C ILE A 147 -9.03 -0.71 -9.15
N ALA A 148 -8.70 -1.95 -8.76
CA ALA A 148 -9.03 -2.48 -7.44
C ALA A 148 -8.40 -1.63 -6.31
N GLN A 149 -7.19 -1.13 -6.52
CA GLN A 149 -6.48 -0.25 -5.59
C GLN A 149 -7.09 1.16 -5.46
N ILE A 150 -8.05 1.56 -6.32
CA ILE A 150 -8.84 2.79 -6.11
C ILE A 150 -9.70 2.63 -4.85
N CYS A 151 -10.33 1.46 -4.66
CA CYS A 151 -11.09 1.15 -3.44
C CYS A 151 -10.20 1.20 -2.19
N ASN A 152 -8.95 0.78 -2.31
CA ASN A 152 -7.93 0.94 -1.27
C ASN A 152 -7.71 2.42 -0.92
N GLY A 153 -7.59 3.31 -1.92
CA GLY A 153 -7.43 4.75 -1.69
C GLY A 153 -8.58 5.36 -0.88
N VAL A 154 -9.82 4.92 -1.11
CA VAL A 154 -10.99 5.35 -0.32
C VAL A 154 -10.88 4.86 1.13
N GLY A 155 -10.44 3.63 1.34
CA GLY A 155 -10.21 3.06 2.68
C GLY A 155 -9.18 3.85 3.50
N TRP A 156 -8.09 4.29 2.88
CA TRP A 156 -7.06 5.14 3.51
C TRP A 156 -7.59 6.50 3.96
N ILE A 157 -8.61 7.05 3.30
CA ILE A 157 -9.27 8.29 3.71
C ILE A 157 -10.24 8.04 4.87
N LEU A 158 -11.05 6.99 4.77
CA LEU A 158 -12.11 6.71 5.75
C LEU A 158 -11.58 6.10 7.05
N GLY A 159 -10.48 5.33 7.00
CA GLY A 159 -9.88 4.70 8.18
C GLY A 159 -9.54 5.72 9.29
N PRO A 160 -8.72 6.74 9.01
CA PRO A 160 -8.40 7.77 9.99
C PRO A 160 -9.62 8.58 10.45
N ILE A 161 -10.59 8.84 9.57
CA ILE A 161 -11.83 9.57 9.93
C ILE A 161 -12.61 8.75 10.96
N ILE A 162 -12.84 7.47 10.69
CA ILE A 162 -13.55 6.57 11.62
C ILE A 162 -12.76 6.42 12.91
N GLY A 163 -11.45 6.16 12.83
CA GLY A 163 -10.59 6.07 14.01
C GLY A 163 -10.64 7.34 14.84
N GLY A 164 -10.56 8.50 14.21
CA GLY A 164 -10.64 9.80 14.89
C GLY A 164 -11.95 10.04 15.62
N LEU A 165 -13.08 9.60 15.06
CA LEU A 165 -14.40 9.74 15.70
C LEU A 165 -14.53 8.92 16.99
N PHE A 166 -13.86 7.77 17.08
CA PHE A 166 -13.96 6.88 18.24
C PHE A 166 -12.83 7.07 19.25
N PHE A 167 -11.62 7.43 18.80
CA PHE A 167 -10.45 7.51 19.68
C PHE A 167 -10.28 8.89 20.31
N TYR A 168 -10.82 9.96 19.70
CA TYR A 168 -10.75 11.33 20.22
C TYR A 168 -12.13 11.82 20.70
N SER A 169 -12.77 11.06 21.60
CA SER A 169 -14.02 11.47 22.25
C SER A 169 -13.82 12.72 23.10
N LYS A 170 -14.87 13.56 23.15
CA LYS A 170 -14.87 14.80 23.95
C LYS A 170 -14.81 14.56 25.47
N ASP A 171 -15.03 13.33 25.92
CA ASP A 171 -15.15 12.97 27.34
C ASP A 171 -13.80 12.60 28.00
N GLY A 172 -12.68 12.82 27.30
CA GLY A 172 -11.33 12.61 27.83
C GLY A 172 -10.70 11.25 27.50
N ALA A 173 -9.39 11.12 27.77
CA ALA A 173 -8.59 9.96 27.39
C ALA A 173 -9.04 8.65 28.09
N GLU A 174 -9.52 8.73 29.33
CA GLU A 174 -9.99 7.56 30.09
C GLU A 174 -11.28 6.96 29.48
N ALA A 175 -12.25 7.81 29.13
CA ALA A 175 -13.48 7.36 28.44
C ALA A 175 -13.19 6.77 27.06
N ALA A 176 -12.21 7.32 26.34
CA ALA A 176 -11.75 6.81 25.06
C ALA A 176 -11.08 5.42 25.20
N GLN A 177 -10.41 5.15 26.34
CA GLN A 177 -9.82 3.84 26.61
C GLN A 177 -10.90 2.74 26.77
N GLU A 178 -11.99 3.04 27.49
CA GLU A 178 -13.06 2.06 27.72
C GLU A 178 -13.84 1.72 26.45
N THR A 179 -13.86 2.62 25.47
CA THR A 179 -14.59 2.48 24.21
C THR A 179 -13.72 2.02 23.03
N LEU A 180 -12.42 1.85 23.24
CA LEU A 180 -11.44 1.52 22.19
C LEU A 180 -11.79 0.23 21.40
N TRP A 181 -12.43 -0.75 22.02
CA TRP A 181 -12.84 -1.99 21.38
C TRP A 181 -14.02 -1.81 20.40
N ILE A 182 -14.82 -0.74 20.57
CA ILE A 182 -16.08 -0.56 19.82
C ILE A 182 -15.87 -0.53 18.30
N PRO A 183 -14.98 0.33 17.74
CA PRO A 183 -14.77 0.35 16.28
C PRO A 183 -14.24 -0.98 15.75
N TYR A 184 -13.42 -1.69 16.52
CA TYR A 184 -12.92 -3.00 16.12
C TYR A 184 -14.00 -4.07 16.15
N ALA A 185 -14.95 -4.01 17.08
CA ALA A 185 -16.12 -4.90 17.10
C ALA A 185 -17.02 -4.67 15.86
N TYR A 186 -17.25 -3.43 15.46
CA TYR A 186 -17.97 -3.13 14.21
C TYR A 186 -17.24 -3.65 12.98
N ILE A 187 -15.92 -3.47 12.91
CA ILE A 187 -15.12 -4.02 11.81
C ILE A 187 -15.19 -5.55 11.83
N ALA A 188 -15.06 -6.19 12.98
CA ALA A 188 -15.18 -7.64 13.08
C ALA A 188 -16.54 -8.14 12.56
N GLY A 189 -17.63 -7.48 12.94
CA GLY A 189 -18.97 -7.78 12.43
C GLY A 189 -19.06 -7.64 10.91
N ALA A 190 -18.57 -6.54 10.34
CA ALA A 190 -18.55 -6.31 8.91
C ALA A 190 -17.69 -7.35 8.17
N VAL A 191 -16.53 -7.70 8.72
CA VAL A 191 -15.61 -8.72 8.17
C VAL A 191 -16.24 -10.11 8.19
N LEU A 192 -16.94 -10.48 9.29
CA LEU A 192 -17.66 -11.75 9.37
C LEU A 192 -18.80 -11.84 8.36
N VAL A 193 -19.57 -10.75 8.19
CA VAL A 193 -20.60 -10.68 7.14
C VAL A 193 -19.96 -10.82 5.76
N LEU A 194 -18.85 -10.13 5.50
CA LEU A 194 -18.12 -10.25 4.24
C LEU A 194 -17.60 -11.67 4.03
N SER A 195 -17.08 -12.33 5.07
CA SER A 195 -16.66 -13.74 5.02
C SER A 195 -17.80 -14.66 4.62
N LEU A 196 -19.02 -14.45 5.15
CA LEU A 196 -20.22 -15.20 4.76
C LEU A 196 -20.62 -14.95 3.30
N VAL A 197 -20.51 -13.69 2.83
CA VAL A 197 -20.73 -13.35 1.42
C VAL A 197 -19.76 -14.12 0.52
N PHE A 198 -18.46 -14.12 0.84
CA PHE A 198 -17.46 -14.88 0.11
C PHE A 198 -17.69 -16.39 0.18
N ALA A 199 -18.13 -16.92 1.32
CA ALA A 199 -18.46 -18.34 1.47
C ALA A 199 -19.59 -18.78 0.55
N LYS A 200 -20.62 -17.92 0.36
CA LYS A 200 -21.76 -18.19 -0.54
C LYS A 200 -21.48 -17.84 -2.00
N ALA A 201 -20.57 -16.89 -2.27
CA ALA A 201 -20.25 -16.46 -3.63
C ALA A 201 -19.59 -17.59 -4.44
N LYS A 202 -19.95 -17.68 -5.73
CA LYS A 202 -19.28 -18.56 -6.69
C LYS A 202 -18.01 -17.88 -7.18
N ILE A 203 -16.91 -18.14 -6.51
CA ILE A 203 -15.58 -17.60 -6.83
C ILE A 203 -14.82 -18.70 -7.57
N PRO A 204 -14.58 -18.57 -8.89
CA PRO A 204 -13.84 -19.57 -9.64
C PRO A 204 -12.36 -19.54 -9.26
N ASP A 205 -11.75 -20.69 -9.15
CA ASP A 205 -10.28 -20.81 -9.07
C ASP A 205 -9.74 -20.84 -10.51
N ILE A 206 -9.25 -19.67 -10.96
CA ILE A 206 -8.79 -19.47 -12.34
C ILE A 206 -7.31 -19.83 -12.39
N GLU A 207 -6.98 -20.80 -13.25
CA GLU A 207 -5.60 -21.17 -13.56
C GLU A 207 -5.04 -20.24 -14.64
N THR A 208 -3.85 -19.70 -14.39
CA THR A 208 -3.10 -18.93 -15.39
C THR A 208 -2.16 -19.85 -16.16
N GLN A 209 -1.89 -19.48 -17.41
CA GLN A 209 -0.87 -20.19 -18.22
C GLN A 209 0.50 -20.03 -17.58
N ASP A 210 1.23 -21.13 -17.47
CA ASP A 210 2.64 -21.15 -17.11
C ASP A 210 3.48 -20.95 -18.37
N ILE A 211 3.92 -19.69 -18.60
CA ILE A 211 4.74 -19.33 -19.77
C ILE A 211 6.17 -19.88 -19.64
N TYR A 212 6.63 -20.12 -18.42
CA TYR A 212 8.00 -20.55 -18.15
C TYR A 212 8.14 -22.05 -17.91
N HIS A 213 7.05 -22.81 -18.07
CA HIS A 213 7.03 -24.28 -17.85
C HIS A 213 7.65 -24.68 -16.50
N LEU A 214 7.28 -23.97 -15.42
CA LEU A 214 7.81 -24.20 -14.08
C LEU A 214 7.40 -25.53 -13.46
N ASP A 215 6.24 -26.06 -13.89
CA ASP A 215 5.67 -27.33 -13.45
C ASP A 215 5.66 -28.36 -14.58
N ASP A 216 6.71 -28.38 -15.39
CA ASP A 216 6.82 -29.32 -16.55
C ASP A 216 6.91 -30.75 -16.03
N SER A 217 5.89 -31.57 -16.33
CA SER A 217 5.79 -32.97 -15.90
C SER A 217 6.80 -33.89 -16.62
N THR A 218 7.45 -33.40 -17.68
CA THR A 218 8.44 -34.15 -18.47
C THR A 218 9.86 -34.02 -17.90
N SER A 219 10.14 -33.03 -17.08
CA SER A 219 11.39 -32.89 -16.35
C SER A 219 11.14 -33.07 -14.86
N ASN A 220 11.75 -34.04 -14.21
CA ASN A 220 11.69 -34.28 -12.75
C ASN A 220 12.28 -33.15 -11.91
N VAL A 221 12.61 -32.01 -12.51
CA VAL A 221 13.19 -30.84 -11.81
C VAL A 221 12.24 -29.65 -11.93
N SER A 222 11.53 -29.36 -10.84
CA SER A 222 10.75 -28.12 -10.72
C SER A 222 11.68 -26.92 -10.79
N LYS A 223 11.54 -26.08 -11.81
CA LYS A 223 12.32 -24.83 -11.92
C LYS A 223 11.95 -23.86 -10.81
N SER A 224 12.95 -23.27 -10.16
CA SER A 224 12.74 -22.29 -9.10
C SER A 224 12.18 -20.98 -9.66
N ILE A 225 11.21 -20.36 -8.95
CA ILE A 225 10.73 -19.02 -9.29
C ILE A 225 11.85 -17.97 -9.21
N TRP A 226 12.86 -18.20 -8.37
CA TRP A 226 14.00 -17.30 -8.19
C TRP A 226 14.97 -17.26 -9.37
N SER A 227 14.89 -18.23 -10.29
CA SER A 227 15.69 -18.22 -11.53
C SER A 227 15.20 -17.17 -12.55
N HIS A 228 13.99 -16.61 -12.33
CA HIS A 228 13.42 -15.58 -13.19
C HIS A 228 13.77 -14.19 -12.70
N GLY A 229 14.60 -13.47 -13.47
CA GLY A 229 15.11 -12.15 -13.11
C GLY A 229 14.00 -11.11 -12.85
N HIS A 230 12.87 -11.18 -13.58
CA HIS A 230 11.75 -10.27 -13.38
C HIS A 230 11.07 -10.48 -12.02
N PHE A 231 10.98 -11.71 -11.52
CA PHE A 231 10.44 -11.99 -10.18
C PHE A 231 11.40 -11.52 -9.08
N SER A 232 12.68 -11.92 -9.15
CA SER A 232 13.68 -11.50 -8.17
C SER A 232 13.83 -9.98 -8.12
N GLY A 233 13.82 -9.34 -9.30
CA GLY A 233 13.81 -7.89 -9.44
C GLY A 233 12.55 -7.24 -8.86
N ALA A 234 11.37 -7.88 -8.99
CA ALA A 234 10.13 -7.39 -8.40
C ALA A 234 10.16 -7.39 -6.87
N VAL A 235 10.71 -8.44 -6.24
CA VAL A 235 10.84 -8.51 -4.78
C VAL A 235 11.74 -7.37 -4.27
N ILE A 236 12.86 -7.11 -4.93
CA ILE A 236 13.76 -6.00 -4.60
C ILE A 236 13.06 -4.65 -4.84
N ALA A 237 12.45 -4.47 -6.01
CA ALA A 237 11.76 -3.24 -6.36
C ALA A 237 10.60 -2.94 -5.40
N GLN A 238 9.85 -3.95 -4.97
CA GLN A 238 8.75 -3.81 -4.03
C GLN A 238 9.25 -3.42 -2.63
N PHE A 239 10.33 -4.05 -2.17
CA PHE A 239 10.97 -3.69 -0.90
C PHE A 239 11.41 -2.22 -0.89
N LEU A 240 12.12 -1.79 -1.93
CA LEU A 240 12.60 -0.42 -2.05
C LEU A 240 11.46 0.58 -2.25
N TYR A 241 10.41 0.21 -3.01
CA TYR A 241 9.24 1.07 -3.20
C TYR A 241 8.50 1.31 -1.88
N VAL A 242 8.20 0.24 -1.13
CA VAL A 242 7.49 0.39 0.16
C VAL A 242 8.36 1.14 1.17
N ALA A 243 9.66 0.94 1.13
CA ALA A 243 10.63 1.72 1.89
C ALA A 243 10.52 3.23 1.61
N CYS A 244 10.45 3.61 0.33
CA CYS A 244 10.24 5.01 -0.09
C CYS A 244 8.90 5.54 0.40
N GLN A 245 7.82 4.79 0.17
CA GLN A 245 6.47 5.20 0.52
C GLN A 245 6.34 5.45 2.02
N ALA A 246 6.78 4.50 2.84
CA ALA A 246 6.74 4.62 4.30
C ALA A 246 7.61 5.79 4.81
N GLY A 247 8.81 5.98 4.21
CA GLY A 247 9.68 7.08 4.55
C GLY A 247 9.10 8.44 4.19
N ILE A 248 8.57 8.59 2.96
CA ILE A 248 7.98 9.86 2.51
C ILE A 248 6.74 10.21 3.34
N PHE A 249 5.86 9.24 3.62
CA PHE A 249 4.66 9.47 4.42
C PHE A 249 5.02 9.79 5.88
N GLY A 250 5.93 9.03 6.48
CA GLY A 250 6.34 9.22 7.88
C GLY A 250 7.06 10.52 8.15
N PHE A 251 7.89 10.99 7.21
CA PHE A 251 8.67 12.21 7.37
C PHE A 251 8.08 13.44 6.66
N PHE A 252 6.90 13.33 6.09
CA PHE A 252 6.22 14.41 5.39
C PHE A 252 6.02 15.65 6.27
N ILE A 253 5.47 15.47 7.48
CA ILE A 253 5.18 16.57 8.40
C ILE A 253 6.50 17.19 8.90
N PHE A 254 7.48 16.37 9.28
CA PHE A 254 8.79 16.85 9.72
C PHE A 254 9.45 17.74 8.68
N TYR A 255 9.49 17.28 7.42
CA TYR A 255 10.06 18.07 6.33
C TYR A 255 9.35 19.41 6.13
N ILE A 256 8.03 19.46 6.18
CA ILE A 256 7.27 20.70 5.98
C ILE A 256 7.52 21.68 7.12
N VAL A 257 7.55 21.20 8.36
CA VAL A 257 7.69 22.08 9.54
C VAL A 257 9.12 22.57 9.70
N GLU A 258 10.13 21.78 9.31
CA GLU A 258 11.53 22.09 9.53
C GLU A 258 12.18 22.81 8.34
N ASP A 259 11.91 22.36 7.10
CA ASP A 259 12.68 22.75 5.91
C ASP A 259 11.91 23.66 4.94
N VAL A 260 10.57 23.77 5.05
CA VAL A 260 9.79 24.64 4.15
C VAL A 260 9.82 26.10 4.61
N GLN A 261 10.06 26.99 3.64
CA GLN A 261 10.12 28.43 3.86
C GLN A 261 8.80 29.04 4.35
N ALA A 262 8.85 30.27 4.87
CA ALA A 262 7.69 31.02 5.33
C ALA A 262 6.58 31.09 4.27
N ILE A 263 5.33 31.11 4.73
CA ILE A 263 4.13 31.15 3.88
C ILE A 263 4.07 32.50 3.14
N PRO A 264 4.00 32.50 1.80
CA PRO A 264 3.85 33.75 1.02
C PRO A 264 2.58 34.50 1.39
N GLU A 265 2.58 35.82 1.25
CA GLU A 265 1.43 36.69 1.51
C GLU A 265 0.16 36.23 0.77
N SER A 266 0.31 35.77 -0.49
CA SER A 266 -0.79 35.29 -1.32
C SER A 266 -1.49 34.03 -0.78
N MET A 267 -0.84 33.26 0.10
CA MET A 267 -1.38 32.01 0.68
C MET A 267 -1.86 32.18 2.13
N LYS A 268 -1.62 33.32 2.76
CA LYS A 268 -2.01 33.57 4.17
C LYS A 268 -3.53 33.52 4.43
N SER A 269 -4.35 33.78 3.42
CA SER A 269 -5.81 33.71 3.49
C SER A 269 -6.39 32.35 3.08
N SER A 270 -5.55 31.38 2.73
CA SER A 270 -6.03 30.06 2.30
C SER A 270 -6.68 29.31 3.45
N TRP A 271 -7.80 28.64 3.19
CA TRP A 271 -8.51 27.82 4.19
C TRP A 271 -7.65 26.66 4.76
N LEU A 272 -6.62 26.24 4.03
CA LEU A 272 -5.68 25.18 4.46
C LEU A 272 -4.61 25.71 5.42
N LEU A 273 -4.07 26.90 5.13
CA LEU A 273 -2.91 27.46 5.81
C LEU A 273 -3.25 28.73 6.59
N GLY A 274 -4.42 29.31 6.33
CA GLY A 274 -4.91 30.48 7.04
C GLY A 274 -5.43 30.15 8.44
N GLY A 275 -5.30 31.09 9.38
CA GLY A 275 -5.72 30.91 10.75
C GLY A 275 -4.69 30.26 11.68
N GLU A 276 -5.01 30.23 12.98
CA GLU A 276 -4.09 29.77 14.03
C GLU A 276 -3.79 28.29 13.98
N SER A 277 -4.69 27.48 13.43
CA SER A 277 -4.49 26.02 13.33
C SER A 277 -3.62 25.58 12.15
N GLY A 278 -3.53 26.35 11.07
CA GLY A 278 -2.79 26.01 9.86
C GLY A 278 -1.37 26.57 9.81
N SER A 279 -1.07 27.58 10.62
CA SER A 279 0.20 28.29 10.62
C SER A 279 0.67 28.65 12.01
N VAL A 280 1.97 28.83 12.17
CA VAL A 280 2.65 29.28 13.39
C VAL A 280 3.53 30.47 13.04
N ILE A 281 3.59 31.46 13.94
CA ILE A 281 4.46 32.63 13.77
C ILE A 281 5.80 32.34 14.47
N ARG A 282 6.91 32.47 13.72
CA ARG A 282 8.29 32.38 14.22
C ARG A 282 9.04 33.61 13.65
N ASP A 283 9.69 34.36 14.49
CA ASP A 283 10.48 35.54 14.09
C ASP A 283 9.72 36.53 13.18
N GLY A 284 8.42 36.76 13.48
CA GLY A 284 7.56 37.66 12.69
C GLY A 284 7.09 37.13 11.36
N GLN A 285 7.50 35.92 10.95
CA GLN A 285 7.07 35.25 9.73
C GLN A 285 6.13 34.08 10.04
N ARG A 286 5.21 33.78 9.11
CA ARG A 286 4.30 32.65 9.21
C ARG A 286 4.88 31.40 8.55
N PHE A 287 4.96 30.32 9.30
CA PHE A 287 5.35 28.99 8.82
C PHE A 287 4.16 28.02 8.91
N ILE A 288 4.23 26.92 8.18
CA ILE A 288 3.22 25.87 8.23
C ILE A 288 3.33 25.15 9.59
N SER A 289 2.21 25.01 10.31
CA SER A 289 2.14 24.25 11.55
C SER A 289 2.05 22.74 11.28
N GLU A 290 2.24 21.91 12.31
CA GLU A 290 2.02 20.45 12.20
C GLU A 290 0.60 20.11 11.74
N GLN A 291 -0.41 20.85 12.26
CA GLN A 291 -1.80 20.71 11.83
C GLN A 291 -2.00 21.15 10.38
N GLY A 292 -1.34 22.22 9.95
CA GLY A 292 -1.32 22.68 8.56
C GLY A 292 -0.70 21.63 7.63
N ALA A 293 0.45 21.07 8.03
CA ALA A 293 1.11 19.99 7.29
C ALA A 293 0.24 18.72 7.19
N THR A 294 -0.46 18.36 8.28
CA THR A 294 -1.42 17.24 8.28
C THR A 294 -2.58 17.49 7.32
N LYS A 295 -3.15 18.71 7.29
CA LYS A 295 -4.19 19.07 6.31
C LYS A 295 -3.67 18.99 4.88
N LEU A 296 -2.46 19.47 4.62
CA LEU A 296 -1.82 19.38 3.29
C LEU A 296 -1.61 17.93 2.86
N LEU A 297 -1.18 17.06 3.75
CA LEU A 297 -1.04 15.63 3.48
C LEU A 297 -2.39 15.01 3.09
N ALA A 298 -3.42 15.25 3.92
CA ALA A 298 -4.73 14.65 3.73
C ALA A 298 -5.42 15.14 2.44
N TYR A 299 -5.48 16.46 2.23
CA TYR A 299 -6.27 17.05 1.14
C TYR A 299 -5.51 17.18 -0.18
N ILE A 300 -4.19 17.34 -0.17
CA ILE A 300 -3.39 17.46 -1.39
C ILE A 300 -2.63 16.17 -1.68
N GLY A 301 -1.84 15.68 -0.71
CA GLY A 301 -1.01 14.49 -0.91
C GLY A 301 -1.83 13.26 -1.30
N PHE A 302 -2.79 12.87 -0.47
CA PHE A 302 -3.63 11.70 -0.77
C PHE A 302 -4.62 11.92 -1.91
N ALA A 303 -5.08 13.15 -2.18
CA ALA A 303 -5.88 13.43 -3.37
C ALA A 303 -5.07 13.22 -4.66
N LEU A 304 -3.81 13.70 -4.71
CA LEU A 304 -2.90 13.45 -5.83
C LEU A 304 -2.56 11.97 -5.99
N PHE A 305 -2.40 11.25 -4.87
CA PHE A 305 -2.19 9.81 -4.88
C PHE A 305 -3.40 9.07 -5.49
N LEU A 306 -4.62 9.44 -5.10
CA LEU A 306 -5.85 8.88 -5.65
C LEU A 306 -6.01 9.24 -7.14
N LEU A 307 -5.78 10.51 -7.50
CA LEU A 307 -5.82 10.97 -8.90
C LEU A 307 -4.81 10.22 -9.77
N GLY A 308 -3.61 9.97 -9.24
CA GLY A 308 -2.58 9.19 -9.93
C GLY A 308 -3.01 7.74 -10.19
N ARG A 309 -3.77 7.11 -9.28
CA ARG A 309 -4.35 5.77 -9.51
C ARG A 309 -5.39 5.76 -10.63
N PHE A 310 -6.30 6.75 -10.66
CA PHE A 310 -7.30 6.86 -11.72
C PHE A 310 -6.66 7.09 -13.09
N THR A 311 -5.80 8.10 -13.19
CA THR A 311 -5.11 8.44 -14.44
C THR A 311 -4.15 7.35 -14.87
N GLY A 312 -3.41 6.77 -13.93
CA GLY A 312 -2.48 5.68 -14.17
C GLY A 312 -3.15 4.42 -14.70
N ALA A 313 -4.32 4.04 -14.19
CA ALA A 313 -5.11 2.93 -14.75
C ALA A 313 -5.51 3.19 -16.21
N GLY A 314 -5.79 4.45 -16.58
CA GLY A 314 -6.04 4.85 -17.96
C GLY A 314 -4.79 4.77 -18.84
N ILE A 315 -3.64 5.23 -18.34
CA ILE A 315 -2.35 5.21 -19.04
C ILE A 315 -1.89 3.77 -19.29
N LEU A 316 -2.03 2.89 -18.30
CA LEU A 316 -1.66 1.48 -18.40
C LEU A 316 -2.47 0.67 -19.44
N ARG A 317 -3.61 1.22 -19.92
CA ARG A 317 -4.34 0.64 -21.07
C ARG A 317 -3.65 0.92 -22.41
N LYS A 318 -2.87 1.99 -22.49
CA LYS A 318 -2.25 2.48 -23.74
C LYS A 318 -0.75 2.23 -23.80
N ILE A 319 -0.10 2.17 -22.64
CA ILE A 319 1.36 2.06 -22.51
C ILE A 319 1.69 0.83 -21.68
N SER A 320 2.74 0.12 -22.07
CA SER A 320 3.21 -1.09 -21.36
C SER A 320 3.55 -0.78 -19.91
N ALA A 321 3.10 -1.63 -18.98
CA ALA A 321 3.20 -1.43 -17.54
C ALA A 321 4.64 -1.19 -17.05
N HIS A 322 5.63 -1.92 -17.61
CA HIS A 322 7.04 -1.78 -17.25
C HIS A 322 7.61 -0.39 -17.65
N LYS A 323 7.18 0.18 -18.80
CA LYS A 323 7.61 1.53 -19.24
C LYS A 323 6.99 2.61 -18.34
N VAL A 324 5.70 2.48 -18.01
CA VAL A 324 5.02 3.42 -17.10
C VAL A 324 5.69 3.38 -15.72
N LEU A 325 5.96 2.18 -15.18
CA LEU A 325 6.66 2.02 -13.91
C LEU A 325 8.04 2.70 -13.94
N GLY A 326 8.84 2.42 -14.97
CA GLY A 326 10.19 2.99 -15.12
C GLY A 326 10.15 4.53 -15.20
N THR A 327 9.25 5.09 -16.00
CA THR A 327 9.11 6.54 -16.16
C THR A 327 8.63 7.22 -14.87
N TYR A 328 7.63 6.64 -14.19
CA TYR A 328 7.11 7.19 -12.94
C TYR A 328 8.14 7.13 -11.81
N ALA A 329 8.88 6.03 -11.71
CA ALA A 329 9.94 5.89 -10.72
C ALA A 329 11.12 6.83 -10.99
N LEU A 330 11.50 7.03 -12.26
CA LEU A 330 12.53 8.01 -12.63
C LEU A 330 12.08 9.44 -12.31
N ALA A 331 10.83 9.78 -12.63
CA ALA A 331 10.25 11.08 -12.25
C ALA A 331 10.33 11.29 -10.73
N ASN A 332 9.95 10.29 -9.93
CA ASN A 332 10.06 10.39 -8.47
C ASN A 332 11.50 10.52 -7.98
N SER A 333 12.44 9.80 -8.56
CA SER A 333 13.86 9.97 -8.22
C SER A 333 14.31 11.42 -8.45
N ILE A 334 13.94 12.04 -9.58
CA ILE A 334 14.23 13.45 -9.87
C ILE A 334 13.54 14.38 -8.87
N LEU A 335 12.27 14.15 -8.55
CA LEU A 335 11.54 14.95 -7.56
C LEU A 335 12.19 14.87 -6.16
N MET A 336 12.68 13.70 -5.75
CA MET A 336 13.43 13.58 -4.49
C MET A 336 14.74 14.38 -4.51
N VAL A 337 15.45 14.40 -5.63
CA VAL A 337 16.64 15.24 -5.78
C VAL A 337 16.28 16.74 -5.63
N LEU A 338 15.16 17.20 -6.21
CA LEU A 338 14.69 18.57 -6.02
C LEU A 338 14.39 18.92 -4.56
N ILE A 339 13.93 17.93 -3.77
CA ILE A 339 13.74 18.11 -2.31
C ILE A 339 15.08 18.25 -1.60
N VAL A 340 16.04 17.39 -1.92
CA VAL A 340 17.41 17.43 -1.33
C VAL A 340 18.10 18.77 -1.61
N LEU A 341 17.85 19.39 -2.76
CA LEU A 341 18.43 20.69 -3.15
C LEU A 341 17.81 21.87 -2.38
N LYS A 342 16.82 21.68 -1.51
CA LYS A 342 16.21 22.72 -0.65
C LYS A 342 15.70 23.96 -1.43
N LEU A 343 15.00 23.74 -2.53
CA LEU A 343 14.49 24.80 -3.41
C LEU A 343 13.20 25.46 -2.89
N GLY A 344 12.92 25.37 -1.58
CA GLY A 344 11.75 25.97 -0.93
C GLY A 344 10.43 25.43 -1.47
N TRP A 345 9.57 26.32 -1.98
CA TRP A 345 8.24 25.95 -2.50
C TRP A 345 8.28 25.00 -3.71
N VAL A 346 9.36 25.01 -4.50
CA VAL A 346 9.57 24.04 -5.59
C VAL A 346 9.76 22.64 -5.01
N SER A 347 10.53 22.49 -3.94
CA SER A 347 10.70 21.21 -3.26
C SER A 347 9.40 20.70 -2.63
N LEU A 348 8.58 21.60 -2.09
CA LEU A 348 7.25 21.25 -1.59
C LEU A 348 6.32 20.78 -2.70
N ALA A 349 6.32 21.46 -3.85
CA ALA A 349 5.56 21.03 -5.03
C ALA A 349 6.06 19.67 -5.54
N ALA A 350 7.37 19.44 -5.55
CA ALA A 350 7.97 18.15 -5.89
C ALA A 350 7.51 17.02 -4.93
N LEU A 351 7.44 17.31 -3.63
CA LEU A 351 6.94 16.37 -2.65
C LEU A 351 5.50 15.98 -2.93
N PHE A 352 4.61 16.94 -3.20
CA PHE A 352 3.22 16.62 -3.55
C PHE A 352 3.10 15.84 -4.86
N LEU A 353 3.86 16.22 -5.89
CA LEU A 353 3.83 15.53 -7.17
C LEU A 353 4.35 14.10 -7.06
N SER A 354 5.21 13.82 -6.08
CA SER A 354 5.69 12.46 -5.83
C SER A 354 4.57 11.49 -5.43
N PHE A 355 3.55 11.96 -4.72
CA PHE A 355 2.38 11.16 -4.38
C PHE A 355 1.63 10.66 -5.62
N PHE A 356 1.50 11.54 -6.64
CA PHE A 356 0.88 11.17 -7.90
C PHE A 356 1.64 10.03 -8.59
N PHE A 357 2.95 10.15 -8.74
CA PHE A 357 3.77 9.13 -9.42
C PHE A 357 3.94 7.85 -8.59
N MET A 358 3.95 7.91 -7.25
CA MET A 358 4.00 6.71 -6.41
C MET A 358 2.75 5.83 -6.54
N SER A 359 1.62 6.41 -6.85
CA SER A 359 0.28 5.81 -6.67
C SER A 359 0.08 4.45 -7.34
N ILE A 360 0.68 4.22 -8.52
CA ILE A 360 0.52 2.99 -9.30
C ILE A 360 1.70 2.02 -9.16
N MET A 361 2.77 2.39 -8.45
CA MET A 361 3.99 1.57 -8.46
C MET A 361 3.79 0.23 -7.78
N PHE A 362 3.21 0.20 -6.57
CA PHE A 362 2.96 -1.04 -5.83
C PHE A 362 2.24 -2.09 -6.68
N PRO A 363 1.03 -1.81 -7.19
CA PRO A 363 0.27 -2.79 -7.95
C PRO A 363 0.92 -3.14 -9.30
N THR A 364 1.67 -2.21 -9.88
CA THR A 364 2.36 -2.46 -11.15
C THR A 364 3.58 -3.36 -10.96
N ILE A 365 4.42 -3.12 -9.95
CA ILE A 365 5.54 -4.02 -9.58
C ILE A 365 5.00 -5.42 -9.30
N PHE A 366 3.91 -5.50 -8.53
CA PHE A 366 3.28 -6.76 -8.18
C PHE A 366 2.85 -7.55 -9.42
N ALA A 367 2.09 -6.91 -10.33
CA ALA A 367 1.62 -7.54 -11.57
C ALA A 367 2.77 -7.99 -12.48
N LEU A 368 3.82 -7.17 -12.60
CA LEU A 368 5.02 -7.50 -13.38
C LEU A 368 5.82 -8.65 -12.76
N GLY A 369 5.86 -8.72 -11.43
CA GLY A 369 6.60 -9.73 -10.69
C GLY A 369 6.01 -11.14 -10.79
N ILE A 370 4.68 -11.25 -10.81
CA ILE A 370 4.00 -12.55 -10.91
C ILE A 370 3.67 -12.96 -12.36
N HIS A 371 4.00 -12.12 -13.33
CA HIS A 371 3.69 -12.38 -14.74
C HIS A 371 4.25 -13.70 -15.21
N GLY A 372 3.41 -14.53 -15.83
CA GLY A 372 3.81 -15.79 -16.46
C GLY A 372 4.20 -16.94 -15.52
N LEU A 373 4.07 -16.77 -14.20
CA LEU A 373 4.45 -17.79 -13.21
C LEU A 373 3.39 -18.87 -12.97
N GLY A 374 2.27 -18.86 -13.70
CA GLY A 374 1.21 -19.87 -13.62
C GLY A 374 0.73 -20.11 -12.18
N GLN A 375 0.60 -21.38 -11.78
CA GLN A 375 0.18 -21.77 -10.42
C GLN A 375 1.14 -21.29 -9.32
N LYS A 376 2.42 -21.06 -9.64
CA LYS A 376 3.41 -20.56 -8.69
C LYS A 376 3.23 -19.07 -8.36
N ALA A 377 2.40 -18.34 -9.11
CA ALA A 377 2.06 -16.95 -8.82
C ALA A 377 1.49 -16.76 -7.39
N LYS A 378 0.74 -17.75 -6.87
CA LYS A 378 0.21 -17.73 -5.48
C LYS A 378 1.32 -17.72 -4.43
N VAL A 379 2.42 -18.43 -4.67
CA VAL A 379 3.60 -18.44 -3.78
C VAL A 379 4.51 -17.25 -4.05
N ALA A 380 4.69 -16.90 -5.32
CA ALA A 380 5.47 -15.72 -5.70
C ALA A 380 4.91 -14.44 -5.08
N SER A 381 3.56 -14.29 -5.03
CA SER A 381 2.91 -13.15 -4.39
C SER A 381 3.27 -13.01 -2.91
N SER A 382 3.45 -14.11 -2.17
CA SER A 382 3.81 -14.05 -0.76
C SER A 382 5.21 -13.47 -0.53
N PHE A 383 6.17 -13.73 -1.42
CA PHE A 383 7.50 -13.09 -1.34
C PHE A 383 7.45 -11.59 -1.67
N ILE A 384 6.61 -11.19 -2.63
CA ILE A 384 6.43 -9.78 -2.97
C ILE A 384 5.74 -9.06 -1.81
N VAL A 385 4.74 -9.68 -1.16
CA VAL A 385 4.08 -9.13 0.03
C VAL A 385 5.03 -9.10 1.24
N MET A 386 5.86 -10.12 1.42
CA MET A 386 6.89 -10.12 2.48
C MET A 386 7.87 -8.95 2.32
N ALA A 387 8.13 -8.49 1.09
CA ALA A 387 8.97 -7.34 0.79
C ALA A 387 8.41 -6.01 1.34
N ILE A 388 7.13 -5.94 1.77
CA ILE A 388 6.52 -4.80 2.48
C ILE A 388 7.31 -4.46 3.77
N MET A 389 8.07 -5.41 4.31
CA MET A 389 9.01 -5.18 5.42
C MET A 389 10.02 -4.04 5.16
N GLY A 390 10.24 -3.64 3.92
CA GLY A 390 11.03 -2.46 3.56
C GLY A 390 10.56 -1.20 4.28
N GLY A 391 9.24 -1.07 4.51
CA GLY A 391 8.65 0.04 5.25
C GLY A 391 9.02 0.12 6.73
N ALA A 392 9.49 -0.97 7.33
CA ALA A 392 9.98 -0.96 8.72
C ALA A 392 11.46 -0.55 8.83
N LEU A 393 12.26 -0.84 7.81
CA LEU A 393 13.72 -0.74 7.89
C LEU A 393 14.25 0.59 7.36
N MET A 394 13.83 0.98 6.16
CA MET A 394 14.40 2.14 5.48
C MET A 394 14.02 3.51 6.08
N PRO A 395 12.83 3.72 6.65
CA PRO A 395 12.54 4.98 7.35
C PRO A 395 13.53 5.27 8.48
N LYS A 396 14.05 4.23 9.14
CA LYS A 396 15.10 4.41 10.17
C LYS A 396 16.39 4.99 9.60
N LEU A 397 16.81 4.52 8.41
CA LEU A 397 17.98 5.06 7.71
C LEU A 397 17.73 6.50 7.28
N MET A 398 16.54 6.78 6.71
CA MET A 398 16.14 8.12 6.29
C MET A 398 16.09 9.09 7.47
N GLY A 399 15.51 8.68 8.61
CA GLY A 399 15.47 9.48 9.84
C GLY A 399 16.88 9.73 10.39
N HIS A 400 17.74 8.72 10.44
CA HIS A 400 19.12 8.89 10.90
C HIS A 400 19.91 9.92 10.06
N ILE A 401 19.77 9.87 8.73
CA ILE A 401 20.39 10.87 7.85
C ILE A 401 19.75 12.25 8.07
N GLY A 402 18.43 12.30 8.27
CA GLY A 402 17.69 13.52 8.60
C GLY A 402 18.15 14.18 9.90
N ASP A 403 18.38 13.39 10.95
CA ASP A 403 18.89 13.88 12.24
C ASP A 403 20.31 14.47 12.13
N LEU A 404 21.16 13.91 11.26
CA LEU A 404 22.54 14.36 11.10
C LEU A 404 22.69 15.57 10.16
N HIS A 405 21.89 15.67 9.10
CA HIS A 405 22.11 16.60 7.99
C HIS A 405 20.87 17.44 7.63
N GLY A 406 19.79 17.28 8.37
CA GLY A 406 18.48 17.88 8.07
C GLY A 406 17.57 16.98 7.22
N MET A 407 16.25 17.14 7.40
CA MET A 407 15.27 16.21 6.82
C MET A 407 15.29 16.18 5.29
N SER A 408 15.55 17.32 4.64
CA SER A 408 15.72 17.37 3.16
C SER A 408 16.77 16.40 2.65
N VAL A 409 17.92 16.26 3.36
CA VAL A 409 18.98 15.32 2.97
C VAL A 409 18.53 13.88 3.17
N GLY A 410 17.68 13.60 4.15
CA GLY A 410 17.06 12.29 4.35
C GLY A 410 16.32 11.76 3.12
N PHE A 411 15.77 12.66 2.27
CA PHE A 411 15.12 12.30 1.01
C PHE A 411 16.08 11.78 -0.08
N SER A 412 17.40 11.80 0.16
CA SER A 412 18.36 11.11 -0.71
C SER A 412 18.15 9.59 -0.72
N VAL A 413 17.67 9.01 0.39
CA VAL A 413 17.37 7.56 0.48
C VAL A 413 16.28 7.16 -0.52
N PRO A 414 15.08 7.75 -0.51
CA PRO A 414 14.08 7.44 -1.53
C PRO A 414 14.51 7.82 -2.95
N ALA A 415 15.36 8.84 -3.16
CA ALA A 415 15.89 9.16 -4.48
C ALA A 415 16.63 7.97 -5.10
N VAL A 416 17.54 7.34 -4.35
CA VAL A 416 18.30 6.15 -4.78
C VAL A 416 17.36 4.94 -4.95
N CYS A 417 16.45 4.72 -4.01
CA CYS A 417 15.53 3.60 -4.10
C CYS A 417 14.63 3.69 -5.33
N PHE A 418 14.07 4.86 -5.64
CA PHE A 418 13.27 5.06 -6.86
C PHE A 418 14.09 4.87 -8.14
N LEU A 419 15.37 5.24 -8.14
CA LEU A 419 16.25 4.97 -9.29
C LEU A 419 16.36 3.46 -9.54
N VAL A 420 16.52 2.65 -8.50
CA VAL A 420 16.55 1.18 -8.65
C VAL A 420 15.22 0.63 -9.15
N VAL A 421 14.08 1.16 -8.66
CA VAL A 421 12.76 0.80 -9.19
C VAL A 421 12.61 1.21 -10.65
N ALA A 422 13.14 2.36 -11.07
CA ALA A 422 13.14 2.80 -12.46
C ALA A 422 13.94 1.83 -13.35
N LEU A 423 15.13 1.45 -12.90
CA LEU A 423 15.96 0.46 -13.62
C LEU A 423 15.21 -0.88 -13.76
N TYR A 424 14.57 -1.36 -12.70
CA TYR A 424 13.73 -2.56 -12.79
C TYR A 424 12.64 -2.40 -13.86
N GLY A 425 11.92 -1.27 -13.88
CA GLY A 425 10.88 -1.01 -14.89
C GLY A 425 11.44 -1.02 -16.31
N PHE A 426 12.54 -0.31 -16.59
CA PHE A 426 13.11 -0.24 -17.93
C PHE A 426 13.75 -1.54 -18.40
N PHE A 427 14.38 -2.30 -17.50
CA PHE A 427 15.02 -3.58 -17.84
C PHE A 427 14.09 -4.79 -17.73
N TRP A 428 12.85 -4.62 -17.27
CA TRP A 428 11.90 -5.71 -17.04
C TRP A 428 11.74 -6.63 -18.23
N GLN A 429 11.65 -6.09 -19.43
CA GLN A 429 11.49 -6.86 -20.66
C GLN A 429 12.66 -7.82 -20.91
N ARG A 430 13.89 -7.39 -20.61
CA ARG A 430 15.08 -8.25 -20.69
C ARG A 430 15.09 -9.32 -19.59
N LEU A 431 14.59 -8.97 -18.41
CA LEU A 431 14.54 -9.88 -17.25
C LEU A 431 13.44 -10.94 -17.39
N SER A 432 12.34 -10.61 -18.05
CA SER A 432 11.20 -11.52 -18.26
C SER A 432 11.37 -12.42 -19.49
N GLY A 433 12.17 -12.00 -20.47
CA GLY A 433 12.27 -12.69 -21.74
C GLY A 433 10.97 -12.67 -22.57
N SER A 434 9.99 -11.87 -22.17
CA SER A 434 8.66 -11.78 -22.80
C SER A 434 8.29 -10.33 -23.08
N ASP A 435 7.57 -10.08 -24.17
CA ASP A 435 7.03 -8.78 -24.54
C ASP A 435 5.55 -8.72 -24.09
N ILE A 436 5.22 -7.78 -23.20
CA ILE A 436 3.83 -7.41 -22.97
C ILE A 436 3.53 -6.25 -23.94
N ALA A 437 3.00 -6.59 -25.13
CA ALA A 437 2.56 -5.59 -26.09
C ALA A 437 1.43 -4.72 -25.50
N PRO A 438 1.39 -3.40 -25.76
CA PRO A 438 0.28 -2.55 -25.40
C PRO A 438 -1.01 -3.05 -26.08
N THR A 439 -2.13 -2.98 -25.38
CA THR A 439 -3.45 -3.38 -25.90
C THR A 439 -3.89 -2.63 -27.16
N ALA A 440 -3.30 -1.45 -27.43
CA ALA A 440 -3.54 -0.69 -28.63
C ALA A 440 -3.07 -1.40 -29.93
N ASP A 441 -2.08 -2.27 -29.86
CA ASP A 441 -1.56 -2.99 -31.01
C ASP A 441 -2.36 -4.26 -31.32
N LEU A 442 -3.12 -4.79 -30.36
CA LEU A 442 -4.01 -5.93 -30.58
C LEU A 442 -5.27 -5.59 -31.40
N ASN A 443 -5.64 -4.32 -31.47
CA ASN A 443 -6.78 -3.84 -32.27
C ASN A 443 -6.39 -3.41 -33.70
N ARG A 444 -5.11 -3.41 -34.08
CA ARG A 444 -4.62 -3.03 -35.42
C ARG A 444 -4.41 -4.24 -36.36
N GLY A 445 -4.64 -5.44 -35.89
CA GLY A 445 -4.42 -6.68 -36.64
C GLY A 445 -5.71 -7.38 -37.12
N HIS A 446 -6.78 -6.61 -37.40
CA HIS A 446 -7.99 -7.14 -38.08
C HIS A 446 -8.50 -6.14 -39.12
#